data_fe503a6bd89584255d2027267889eaa8
#
_entry.id   fe503a6bd89584255d2027267889eaa8
#
_cell.length_a   1.000
_cell.length_b   1.000
_cell.length_c   1.000
_cell.angle_alpha   90.00
_cell.angle_beta   90.00
_cell.angle_gamma   90.00
#
_symmetry.space_group_name_H-M   'P 1'
#
loop_
_entity.id
_entity.type
_entity.pdbx_description
1 polymer ?
#
loop_
_entity_poly.entity_id
_entity_poly.type
_entity_poly.pdbx_seq_one_letter_code
_entity_poly.pdbx_strand_id
1 'polypeptide(L)'
;MKQLIRTLCIFLMGMSCWACSDNNNAETDDNGKGAYALFLKKSITVSAGENQTEIVVEWAKTSWEITFEQGDIVKSITPMSGGSNDGEKQYTKIKVICNANTSMKQRTQTIHITDKANKQTADLLIEQEPAFKSVTLNIDPTVKYQPIAGFGGMYNPKIWCGGNLISARQLDQNVW
;
A
#
# COMPACT_ATOMS: atom_id res chain seq x y z
N MET A 1 15.18 -52.26 56.79
CA MET A 1 15.80 -51.00 57.17
C MET A 1 16.01 -50.21 55.89
N LYS A 2 15.04 -49.40 55.60
CA LYS A 2 15.14 -47.97 55.51
C LYS A 2 16.32 -47.52 54.67
N GLN A 3 16.09 -47.33 53.40
CA GLN A 3 16.87 -46.39 52.63
C GLN A 3 15.89 -45.44 51.95
N LEU A 4 15.87 -44.26 52.48
CA LEU A 4 15.15 -43.12 52.00
C LEU A 4 16.02 -42.51 50.85
N ILE A 5 15.68 -42.81 49.62
CA ILE A 5 16.27 -42.11 48.49
C ILE A 5 15.51 -40.81 48.35
N ARG A 6 16.11 -39.79 48.86
CA ARG A 6 15.70 -38.39 48.58
C ARG A 6 15.98 -38.09 47.14
N THR A 7 14.94 -38.21 46.34
CA THR A 7 14.97 -37.66 45.00
C THR A 7 14.89 -36.14 45.09
N LEU A 8 16.04 -35.51 45.01
CA LEU A 8 16.16 -34.08 44.88
C LEU A 8 15.70 -33.72 43.47
N CYS A 9 14.43 -33.38 43.34
CA CYS A 9 13.94 -32.72 42.15
C CYS A 9 14.54 -31.32 42.07
N ILE A 10 15.62 -31.22 41.36
CA ILE A 10 16.15 -29.92 40.90
C ILE A 10 15.19 -29.44 39.85
N PHE A 11 14.26 -28.61 40.24
CA PHE A 11 13.49 -27.77 39.34
C PHE A 11 14.45 -26.76 38.71
N LEU A 12 15.09 -27.15 37.63
CA LEU A 12 15.68 -26.22 36.70
C LEU A 12 14.51 -25.53 35.97
N MET A 13 14.08 -24.43 36.55
CA MET A 13 13.30 -23.43 35.80
C MET A 13 14.17 -22.95 34.66
N GLY A 14 14.07 -23.62 33.55
CA GLY A 14 14.48 -23.08 32.27
C GLY A 14 13.56 -21.90 31.97
N MET A 15 14.01 -20.71 32.32
CA MET A 15 13.50 -19.47 31.70
C MET A 15 13.83 -19.58 30.23
N SER A 16 12.89 -20.09 29.44
CA SER A 16 12.86 -19.88 28.01
C SER A 16 12.55 -18.40 27.80
N CYS A 17 13.62 -17.61 27.70
CA CYS A 17 13.53 -16.31 27.09
C CYS A 17 12.99 -16.52 25.66
N TRP A 18 11.73 -16.30 25.47
CA TRP A 18 11.21 -15.99 24.18
C TRP A 18 11.77 -14.63 23.82
N ALA A 19 12.95 -14.66 23.23
CA ALA A 19 13.43 -13.54 22.46
C ALA A 19 12.46 -13.44 21.26
N CYS A 20 11.49 -12.56 21.37
CA CYS A 20 10.86 -11.98 20.19
C CYS A 20 11.98 -11.30 19.41
N SER A 21 12.53 -12.02 18.46
CA SER A 21 13.37 -11.43 17.45
C SER A 21 12.46 -10.79 16.40
N ASP A 22 12.07 -9.56 16.66
CA ASP A 22 11.58 -8.65 15.62
C ASP A 22 12.75 -8.30 14.70
N ASN A 23 13.21 -9.26 13.94
CA ASN A 23 14.15 -9.02 12.84
C ASN A 23 13.39 -8.67 11.58
N ASN A 24 12.82 -7.46 11.57
CA ASN A 24 12.34 -6.80 10.35
C ASN A 24 13.44 -6.04 9.60
N ASN A 25 14.70 -6.35 9.85
CA ASN A 25 15.82 -5.89 9.04
C ASN A 25 16.38 -7.06 8.25
N ALA A 26 15.80 -7.32 7.09
CA ALA A 26 16.48 -8.05 6.05
C ALA A 26 17.57 -7.11 5.45
N GLU A 27 18.62 -6.84 6.21
CA GLU A 27 19.86 -6.39 5.60
C GLU A 27 20.39 -7.57 4.80
N THR A 28 20.49 -7.37 3.51
CA THR A 28 20.96 -8.31 2.52
C THR A 28 22.45 -8.48 2.65
N ASP A 29 22.89 -9.39 3.51
CA ASP A 29 24.24 -9.90 3.43
C ASP A 29 24.28 -10.99 2.36
N ASP A 30 24.92 -10.68 1.24
CA ASP A 30 24.84 -11.41 -0.05
C ASP A 30 25.73 -12.67 -0.10
N ASN A 31 26.28 -13.10 1.03
CA ASN A 31 27.16 -14.26 1.09
C ASN A 31 26.51 -15.42 1.86
N GLY A 32 25.71 -16.22 1.18
CA GLY A 32 25.25 -17.50 1.70
C GLY A 32 23.74 -17.73 1.73
N LYS A 33 22.91 -16.85 1.21
CA LYS A 33 21.47 -17.11 1.07
C LYS A 33 21.25 -18.24 0.09
N GLY A 34 20.51 -19.25 0.56
CA GLY A 34 19.98 -20.31 -0.28
C GLY A 34 19.05 -19.77 -1.38
N ALA A 35 18.38 -20.65 -2.07
CA ALA A 35 17.34 -20.27 -3.02
C ALA A 35 16.24 -19.46 -2.36
N TYR A 36 15.76 -18.37 -3.01
CA TYR A 36 14.65 -17.55 -2.53
C TYR A 36 13.99 -16.77 -3.66
N ALA A 37 12.73 -16.39 -3.45
CA ALA A 37 12.03 -15.40 -4.26
C ALA A 37 11.12 -14.56 -3.37
N LEU A 38 11.15 -13.24 -3.54
CA LEU A 38 10.35 -12.31 -2.72
C LEU A 38 9.99 -11.05 -3.50
N PHE A 39 8.97 -10.36 -3.07
CA PHE A 39 8.67 -9.01 -3.53
C PHE A 39 9.55 -7.99 -2.82
N LEU A 40 10.08 -7.00 -3.53
CA LEU A 40 10.87 -5.92 -2.92
C LEU A 40 10.04 -5.01 -2.01
N LYS A 41 8.73 -4.99 -2.19
CA LYS A 41 7.80 -4.23 -1.36
C LYS A 41 6.81 -5.19 -0.70
N LYS A 42 6.40 -4.87 0.52
CA LYS A 42 5.36 -5.64 1.24
C LYS A 42 3.95 -5.15 0.92
N SER A 43 3.83 -3.90 0.51
CA SER A 43 2.54 -3.32 0.08
C SER A 43 2.74 -2.28 -1.02
N ILE A 44 1.70 -2.09 -1.82
CA ILE A 44 1.58 -1.03 -2.81
C ILE A 44 0.19 -0.43 -2.76
N THR A 45 0.09 0.87 -2.99
CA THR A 45 -1.18 1.57 -3.15
C THR A 45 -1.40 1.87 -4.64
N VAL A 46 -2.59 1.58 -5.13
CA VAL A 46 -3.00 1.85 -6.51
C VAL A 46 -4.24 2.74 -6.52
N SER A 47 -4.39 3.56 -7.55
CA SER A 47 -5.53 4.46 -7.70
C SER A 47 -6.84 3.68 -7.95
N ALA A 48 -7.98 4.38 -7.78
CA ALA A 48 -9.30 3.80 -8.01
C ALA A 48 -9.58 3.44 -9.48
N GLY A 49 -8.98 4.16 -10.43
CA GLY A 49 -9.18 3.89 -11.86
C GLY A 49 -8.59 2.55 -12.30
N GLU A 50 -8.98 2.05 -13.47
CA GLU A 50 -8.23 0.98 -14.11
C GLU A 50 -6.80 1.44 -14.34
N ASN A 51 -5.84 0.69 -13.81
CA ASN A 51 -4.45 1.10 -13.90
C ASN A 51 -3.53 -0.09 -14.08
N GLN A 52 -2.32 0.23 -14.50
CA GLN A 52 -1.22 -0.70 -14.63
C GLN A 52 -0.10 -0.23 -13.73
N THR A 53 0.40 -1.13 -12.90
CA THR A 53 1.55 -0.87 -12.04
C THR A 53 2.64 -1.91 -12.27
N GLU A 54 3.88 -1.53 -11.96
CA GLU A 54 5.01 -2.47 -11.98
C GLU A 54 5.43 -2.77 -10.55
N ILE A 55 5.65 -4.03 -10.28
CA ILE A 55 6.26 -4.55 -9.07
C ILE A 55 7.56 -5.27 -9.42
N VAL A 56 8.46 -5.39 -8.48
CA VAL A 56 9.73 -6.06 -8.70
C VAL A 56 9.85 -7.26 -7.77
N VAL A 57 10.17 -8.37 -8.36
CA VAL A 57 10.53 -9.61 -7.66
C VAL A 57 12.04 -9.72 -7.65
N GLU A 58 12.61 -9.96 -6.49
CA GLU A 58 14.00 -10.37 -6.29
C GLU A 58 14.04 -11.89 -6.09
N TRP A 59 14.94 -12.57 -6.78
CA TRP A 59 15.09 -14.01 -6.68
C TRP A 59 16.52 -14.45 -6.90
N ALA A 60 16.89 -15.59 -6.35
CA ALA A 60 18.18 -16.26 -6.57
C ALA A 60 18.04 -17.77 -6.49
N LYS A 61 18.72 -18.49 -7.33
CA LYS A 61 18.88 -19.96 -7.31
C LYS A 61 17.56 -20.74 -7.24
N THR A 62 16.47 -20.16 -7.75
CA THR A 62 15.14 -20.77 -7.75
C THR A 62 14.31 -20.31 -8.95
N SER A 63 13.41 -21.15 -9.38
CA SER A 63 12.25 -20.70 -10.15
C SER A 63 11.12 -20.31 -9.20
N TRP A 64 10.29 -19.37 -9.61
CA TRP A 64 9.20 -18.86 -8.80
C TRP A 64 7.89 -18.82 -9.58
N GLU A 65 6.80 -18.74 -8.83
CA GLU A 65 5.45 -18.63 -9.36
C GLU A 65 4.63 -17.66 -8.51
N ILE A 66 3.86 -16.82 -9.16
CA ILE A 66 2.91 -15.92 -8.52
C ILE A 66 1.53 -16.53 -8.56
N THR A 67 0.87 -16.52 -7.42
CA THR A 67 -0.52 -16.96 -7.27
C THR A 67 -1.32 -15.85 -6.57
N PHE A 68 -2.59 -15.76 -6.88
CA PHE A 68 -3.54 -14.88 -6.21
C PHE A 68 -4.93 -15.48 -6.29
N GLU A 69 -5.72 -15.23 -5.27
CA GLU A 69 -7.13 -15.56 -5.32
C GLU A 69 -7.82 -14.64 -6.33
N GLN A 70 -8.75 -15.19 -7.10
CA GLN A 70 -9.54 -14.40 -8.02
C GLN A 70 -10.38 -13.41 -7.21
N GLY A 71 -10.06 -12.14 -7.34
CA GLY A 71 -10.66 -11.04 -6.60
C GLY A 71 -11.02 -9.90 -7.54
N ASP A 72 -11.54 -8.84 -6.93
CA ASP A 72 -12.06 -7.69 -7.69
C ASP A 72 -10.96 -6.71 -8.12
N ILE A 73 -9.75 -6.81 -7.56
CA ILE A 73 -8.68 -5.83 -7.81
C ILE A 73 -7.80 -6.26 -8.97
N VAL A 74 -7.15 -7.41 -8.85
CA VAL A 74 -6.18 -7.86 -9.84
C VAL A 74 -6.88 -8.49 -11.03
N LYS A 75 -6.71 -7.89 -12.20
CA LYS A 75 -7.22 -8.38 -13.48
C LYS A 75 -6.24 -9.37 -14.13
N SER A 76 -4.96 -9.02 -14.13
CA SER A 76 -3.91 -9.89 -14.68
C SER A 76 -2.53 -9.52 -14.15
N ILE A 77 -1.65 -10.51 -14.14
CA ILE A 77 -0.24 -10.38 -13.76
C ILE A 77 0.61 -11.00 -14.87
N THR A 78 1.69 -10.32 -15.26
CA THR A 78 2.60 -10.83 -16.30
C THR A 78 4.04 -10.39 -16.03
N PRO A 79 5.01 -11.30 -16.02
CA PRO A 79 4.86 -12.76 -16.02
C PRO A 79 4.36 -13.31 -14.66
N MET A 80 3.72 -14.47 -14.66
CA MET A 80 3.29 -15.17 -13.45
C MET A 80 4.33 -16.17 -12.92
N SER A 81 5.39 -16.40 -13.67
CA SER A 81 6.46 -17.32 -13.27
C SER A 81 7.78 -16.90 -13.93
N GLY A 82 8.87 -17.33 -13.35
CA GLY A 82 10.20 -17.05 -13.88
C GLY A 82 11.28 -17.67 -13.00
N GLY A 83 12.49 -17.18 -13.15
CA GLY A 83 13.63 -17.64 -12.39
C GLY A 83 14.34 -18.86 -13.00
N SER A 84 15.49 -19.21 -12.40
CA SER A 84 16.34 -20.33 -12.79
C SER A 84 17.09 -20.85 -11.55
N ASN A 85 17.33 -22.15 -11.49
CA ASN A 85 18.03 -22.76 -10.36
C ASN A 85 19.54 -22.42 -10.34
N ASP A 86 20.08 -21.93 -11.44
CA ASP A 86 21.51 -21.64 -11.61
C ASP A 86 21.82 -20.13 -11.51
N GLY A 87 20.80 -19.30 -11.23
CA GLY A 87 20.92 -17.87 -11.27
C GLY A 87 21.51 -17.28 -9.97
N GLU A 88 22.45 -16.36 -10.09
CA GLU A 88 22.74 -15.42 -9.04
C GLU A 88 21.53 -14.51 -8.78
N LYS A 89 21.62 -13.64 -7.80
CA LYS A 89 20.58 -12.66 -7.46
C LYS A 89 20.15 -11.87 -8.70
N GLN A 90 18.87 -11.90 -8.99
CA GLN A 90 18.24 -11.28 -10.15
C GLN A 90 16.97 -10.51 -9.74
N TYR A 91 16.58 -9.60 -10.61
CA TYR A 91 15.37 -8.82 -10.47
C TYR A 91 14.49 -8.97 -11.70
N THR A 92 13.22 -9.26 -11.47
CA THR A 92 12.23 -9.36 -12.56
C THR A 92 11.11 -8.36 -12.33
N LYS A 93 10.84 -7.55 -13.35
CA LYS A 93 9.69 -6.65 -13.35
C LYS A 93 8.43 -7.40 -13.72
N ILE A 94 7.42 -7.23 -12.90
CA ILE A 94 6.12 -7.84 -13.05
C ILE A 94 5.11 -6.72 -13.29
N LYS A 95 4.36 -6.85 -14.34
CA LYS A 95 3.26 -5.95 -14.70
C LYS A 95 1.97 -6.46 -14.05
N VAL A 96 1.32 -5.63 -13.27
CA VAL A 96 0.03 -5.90 -12.65
C VAL A 96 -1.00 -4.96 -13.26
N ILE A 97 -2.08 -5.50 -13.78
CA ILE A 97 -3.23 -4.73 -14.27
C ILE A 97 -4.34 -4.88 -13.24
N CYS A 98 -4.87 -3.74 -12.80
CA CYS A 98 -5.94 -3.67 -11.81
C CYS A 98 -7.24 -3.17 -12.44
N ASN A 99 -8.36 -3.78 -12.03
CA ASN A 99 -9.71 -3.29 -12.35
C ASN A 99 -9.99 -1.97 -11.64
N ALA A 100 -10.91 -1.16 -12.19
CA ALA A 100 -11.37 0.03 -11.51
C ALA A 100 -12.15 -0.31 -10.22
N ASN A 101 -11.89 0.46 -9.16
CA ASN A 101 -12.72 0.47 -7.96
C ASN A 101 -13.86 1.48 -8.18
N THR A 102 -15.06 0.99 -8.32
CA THR A 102 -16.27 1.83 -8.47
C THR A 102 -16.96 2.11 -7.13
N SER A 103 -16.45 1.54 -6.04
CA SER A 103 -17.00 1.72 -4.70
C SER A 103 -16.36 2.90 -3.97
N MET A 104 -17.06 3.43 -2.97
CA MET A 104 -16.54 4.47 -2.07
C MET A 104 -15.66 3.90 -0.95
N LYS A 105 -15.33 2.62 -1.00
CA LYS A 105 -14.51 1.94 0.00
C LYS A 105 -13.17 1.55 -0.60
N GLN A 106 -12.13 1.68 0.20
CA GLN A 106 -10.84 1.08 -0.10
C GLN A 106 -11.00 -0.44 -0.18
N ARG A 107 -10.27 -1.06 -1.12
CA ARG A 107 -10.21 -2.51 -1.28
C ARG A 107 -8.79 -3.00 -1.10
N THR A 108 -8.64 -4.23 -0.65
CA THR A 108 -7.33 -4.87 -0.50
C THR A 108 -7.34 -6.25 -1.11
N GLN A 109 -6.21 -6.65 -1.66
CA GLN A 109 -5.98 -8.00 -2.19
C GLN A 109 -4.53 -8.39 -1.99
N THR A 110 -4.29 -9.62 -1.55
CA THR A 110 -2.95 -10.16 -1.39
C THR A 110 -2.59 -11.01 -2.60
N ILE A 111 -1.38 -10.87 -3.09
CA ILE A 111 -0.76 -11.76 -4.06
C ILE A 111 0.44 -12.45 -3.42
N HIS A 112 0.69 -13.68 -3.82
CA HIS A 112 1.68 -14.55 -3.23
C HIS A 112 2.73 -14.91 -4.27
N ILE A 113 4.00 -14.89 -3.89
CA ILE A 113 5.07 -15.49 -4.67
C ILE A 113 5.62 -16.69 -3.92
N THR A 114 5.74 -17.81 -4.59
CA THR A 114 6.28 -19.05 -4.02
C THR A 114 7.57 -19.40 -4.73
N ASP A 115 8.64 -19.56 -3.97
CA ASP A 115 9.87 -20.15 -4.46
C ASP A 115 9.72 -21.67 -4.56
N LYS A 116 10.10 -22.23 -5.72
CA LYS A 116 9.91 -23.68 -6.00
C LYS A 116 10.98 -24.56 -5.35
N ALA A 117 12.11 -24.00 -4.97
CA ALA A 117 13.19 -24.75 -4.35
C ALA A 117 12.88 -25.10 -2.90
N ASN A 118 12.47 -24.10 -2.10
CA ASN A 118 12.20 -24.26 -0.67
C ASN A 118 10.71 -24.26 -0.32
N LYS A 119 9.85 -23.98 -1.30
CA LYS A 119 8.39 -23.84 -1.13
C LYS A 119 8.01 -22.76 -0.12
N GLN A 120 8.85 -21.74 0.02
CA GLN A 120 8.55 -20.58 0.84
C GLN A 120 7.71 -19.59 0.05
N THR A 121 6.78 -18.95 0.74
CA THR A 121 5.87 -17.98 0.15
C THR A 121 6.11 -16.61 0.78
N ALA A 122 6.12 -15.57 -0.06
CA ALA A 122 6.14 -14.19 0.36
C ALA A 122 4.93 -13.45 -0.21
N ASP A 123 4.43 -12.49 0.55
CA ASP A 123 3.18 -11.80 0.27
C ASP A 123 3.42 -10.36 -0.16
N LEU A 124 2.57 -9.86 -1.06
CA LEU A 124 2.43 -8.45 -1.38
C LEU A 124 0.97 -8.04 -1.24
N LEU A 125 0.71 -7.05 -0.39
CA LEU A 125 -0.60 -6.45 -0.22
C LEU A 125 -0.81 -5.34 -1.27
N ILE A 126 -1.88 -5.43 -2.02
CA ILE A 126 -2.34 -4.38 -2.93
C ILE A 126 -3.52 -3.66 -2.26
N GLU A 127 -3.35 -2.36 -2.04
CA GLU A 127 -4.38 -1.48 -1.49
C GLU A 127 -4.88 -0.56 -2.60
N GLN A 128 -6.17 -0.65 -2.92
CA GLN A 128 -6.76 0.19 -3.96
C GLN A 128 -7.62 1.28 -3.34
N GLU A 129 -7.34 2.51 -3.72
CA GLU A 129 -8.08 3.68 -3.26
C GLU A 129 -9.56 3.61 -3.62
N PRO A 130 -10.43 4.27 -2.82
CA PRO A 130 -11.86 4.37 -3.13
C PRO A 130 -12.10 5.28 -4.34
N ALA A 131 -13.18 5.04 -5.07
CA ALA A 131 -13.63 5.94 -6.12
C ALA A 131 -14.17 7.24 -5.52
N PHE A 132 -13.75 8.36 -6.06
CA PHE A 132 -14.38 9.64 -5.77
C PHE A 132 -15.66 9.77 -6.59
N LYS A 133 -16.79 9.95 -5.93
CA LYS A 133 -18.01 10.34 -6.62
C LYS A 133 -17.90 11.82 -6.99
N SER A 134 -18.10 12.14 -8.24
CA SER A 134 -18.39 13.51 -8.62
C SER A 134 -19.76 13.89 -8.04
N VAL A 135 -19.80 14.96 -7.25
CA VAL A 135 -21.05 15.51 -6.75
C VAL A 135 -21.41 16.66 -7.69
N THR A 136 -22.56 16.54 -8.35
CA THR A 136 -23.13 17.65 -9.10
C THR A 136 -23.91 18.51 -8.12
N LEU A 137 -23.43 19.72 -7.89
CA LEU A 137 -24.15 20.71 -7.10
C LEU A 137 -25.15 21.41 -8.04
N ASN A 138 -26.43 21.20 -7.81
CA ASN A 138 -27.48 21.89 -8.56
C ASN A 138 -27.90 23.12 -7.77
N ILE A 139 -27.50 24.30 -8.21
CA ILE A 139 -27.88 25.57 -7.58
C ILE A 139 -29.12 26.10 -8.30
N ASP A 140 -30.25 26.13 -7.60
CA ASP A 140 -31.47 26.77 -8.12
C ASP A 140 -31.42 28.26 -7.74
N PRO A 141 -31.22 29.16 -8.71
CA PRO A 141 -31.15 30.60 -8.43
C PRO A 141 -32.49 31.21 -8.03
N THR A 142 -33.58 30.47 -8.22
CA THR A 142 -34.93 30.97 -7.86
C THR A 142 -35.26 30.76 -6.38
N VAL A 143 -34.56 29.84 -5.72
CA VAL A 143 -34.76 29.52 -4.30
C VAL A 143 -33.84 30.37 -3.44
N LYS A 144 -34.41 31.31 -2.72
CA LYS A 144 -33.70 32.17 -1.77
C LYS A 144 -33.92 31.62 -0.36
N TYR A 145 -32.87 31.02 0.22
CA TYR A 145 -32.97 30.46 1.57
C TYR A 145 -32.77 31.50 2.68
N GLN A 146 -31.82 32.41 2.47
CA GLN A 146 -31.62 33.55 3.38
C GLN A 146 -30.82 34.65 2.67
N PRO A 147 -31.03 35.92 3.03
CA PRO A 147 -30.20 37.00 2.55
C PRO A 147 -28.81 36.87 3.17
N ILE A 148 -27.79 36.75 2.34
CA ILE A 148 -26.41 36.80 2.80
C ILE A 148 -26.01 38.28 2.84
N ALA A 149 -25.89 38.84 4.03
CA ALA A 149 -25.52 40.24 4.23
C ALA A 149 -24.04 40.52 3.85
N GLY A 150 -23.29 39.48 3.58
CA GLY A 150 -21.90 39.55 3.13
C GLY A 150 -21.17 38.24 3.39
N PHE A 151 -20.21 37.93 2.57
CA PHE A 151 -19.22 36.90 2.90
C PHE A 151 -18.21 37.53 3.86
N GLY A 152 -18.21 37.11 5.11
CA GLY A 152 -17.22 37.46 6.10
C GLY A 152 -15.85 36.85 5.76
N GLY A 153 -15.30 37.20 4.61
CA GLY A 153 -13.95 36.88 4.25
C GLY A 153 -13.02 38.00 4.72
N MET A 154 -11.79 37.65 5.08
CA MET A 154 -10.76 38.65 5.28
C MET A 154 -10.53 39.38 3.97
N TYR A 155 -11.08 40.54 3.86
CA TYR A 155 -10.86 41.43 2.74
C TYR A 155 -9.43 41.96 2.79
N ASN A 156 -8.60 41.55 1.88
CA ASN A 156 -7.31 42.19 1.71
C ASN A 156 -7.52 43.39 0.75
N PRO A 157 -7.38 44.62 1.22
CA PRO A 157 -7.57 45.79 0.38
C PRO A 157 -6.58 45.92 -0.78
N LYS A 158 -5.61 44.98 -0.85
CA LYS A 158 -4.64 44.90 -1.94
C LYS A 158 -4.90 43.67 -2.81
N ILE A 159 -6.13 43.48 -3.28
CA ILE A 159 -6.43 42.41 -4.23
C ILE A 159 -5.87 42.78 -5.61
N TRP A 160 -5.07 41.88 -6.15
CA TRP A 160 -4.55 41.99 -7.51
C TRP A 160 -5.60 41.46 -8.49
N CYS A 161 -6.15 42.36 -9.32
CA CYS A 161 -7.07 42.00 -10.39
C CYS A 161 -6.48 42.45 -11.73
N GLY A 162 -6.07 41.48 -12.53
CA GLY A 162 -5.66 41.74 -13.92
C GLY A 162 -4.50 42.72 -14.12
N GLY A 163 -3.56 42.74 -13.17
CA GLY A 163 -2.41 43.65 -13.26
C GLY A 163 -2.56 44.98 -12.50
N ASN A 164 -3.74 45.29 -11.96
CA ASN A 164 -3.99 46.52 -11.21
C ASN A 164 -4.47 46.24 -9.76
N LEU A 165 -4.04 47.08 -8.84
CA LEU A 165 -4.56 47.11 -7.50
C LEU A 165 -5.93 47.81 -7.49
N ILE A 166 -6.97 47.10 -7.10
CA ILE A 166 -8.29 47.69 -6.90
C ILE A 166 -8.44 48.10 -5.44
N SER A 167 -8.79 49.34 -5.20
CA SER A 167 -9.09 49.86 -3.87
C SER A 167 -10.47 49.33 -3.40
N ALA A 168 -10.64 49.20 -2.07
CA ALA A 168 -11.92 48.81 -1.47
C ALA A 168 -13.08 49.68 -1.97
N ARG A 169 -12.83 50.92 -2.21
CA ARG A 169 -13.84 51.86 -2.67
C ARG A 169 -14.28 51.64 -4.12
N GLN A 170 -13.42 51.08 -4.95
CA GLN A 170 -13.78 50.72 -6.31
C GLN A 170 -14.60 49.44 -6.39
N LEU A 171 -14.37 48.53 -5.46
CA LEU A 171 -15.19 47.31 -5.32
C LEU A 171 -16.62 47.65 -4.90
N ASP A 172 -16.80 48.54 -3.94
CA ASP A 172 -18.13 49.00 -3.48
C ASP A 172 -18.97 49.69 -4.57
N GLN A 173 -18.33 50.32 -5.53
CA GLN A 173 -19.00 51.09 -6.57
C GLN A 173 -19.28 50.33 -7.86
N ASN A 174 -18.56 49.25 -8.15
CA ASN A 174 -18.58 48.63 -9.47
C ASN A 174 -18.91 47.14 -9.53
N VAL A 175 -19.20 46.50 -8.41
CA VAL A 175 -19.33 45.03 -8.36
C VAL A 175 -20.74 44.56 -7.95
N TRP A 176 -21.66 45.51 -7.79
CA TRP A 176 -23.07 45.18 -7.43
C TRP A 176 -24.06 45.69 -8.46
#